data_bba10b3489c0d7413b6e013e4af1a7d6
#
_entry.id   bba10b3489c0d7413b6e013e4af1a7d6
#
_cell.length_a   1.000
_cell.length_b   1.000
_cell.length_c   1.000
_cell.angle_alpha   90.00
_cell.angle_beta   90.00
_cell.angle_gamma   90.00
#
_symmetry.space_group_name_H-M   'P 1'
#
loop_
_entity.id
_entity.type
_entity.pdbx_description
1 polymer ?
#
loop_
_entity_poly.entity_id
_entity_poly.type
_entity_poly.pdbx_seq_one_letter_code
_entity_poly.pdbx_strand_id
1 'polypeptide(L)'
;VAERLWKQDCRHFYCFSGPDNMPSSTERLRGFCQRLRELGSEEPVWSYGSYTYDSGLERMERELAGLPEGRCGIFCGNDLIGMGALDALRQGGISVPDRCAVVGFDDIAQSEWEAYRLSSMRFPVEEMIDIAVNYLTGDRERYAGCHRFPCSFVRRQSTPGI
;
A
#
# COMPACT_ATOMS: atom_id res chain seq x y z
N VAL A 1 5.52 -4.41 -3.45
CA VAL A 1 5.69 -3.69 -2.16
C VAL A 1 6.54 -4.53 -1.21
N ALA A 2 6.13 -5.75 -0.85
CA ALA A 2 6.83 -6.60 0.12
C ALA A 2 8.34 -6.70 -0.11
N GLU A 3 8.74 -7.04 -1.32
CA GLU A 3 10.17 -7.17 -1.68
C GLU A 3 10.94 -5.85 -1.54
N ARG A 4 10.32 -4.71 -1.82
CA ARG A 4 10.95 -3.40 -1.63
C ARG A 4 11.20 -3.09 -0.16
N LEU A 5 10.18 -3.28 0.67
CA LEU A 5 10.32 -3.09 2.12
C LEU A 5 11.35 -4.04 2.72
N TRP A 6 11.38 -5.30 2.26
CA TRP A 6 12.38 -6.28 2.67
C TRP A 6 13.82 -5.85 2.33
N LYS A 7 14.05 -5.35 1.11
CA LYS A 7 15.34 -4.81 0.65
C LYS A 7 15.78 -3.54 1.41
N GLN A 8 14.85 -2.87 2.07
CA GLN A 8 15.09 -1.71 2.92
C GLN A 8 15.29 -2.07 4.40
N ASP A 9 15.66 -3.32 4.67
CA ASP A 9 15.88 -3.87 6.01
C ASP A 9 14.65 -3.85 6.94
N CYS A 10 13.44 -3.73 6.41
CA CYS A 10 12.25 -3.98 7.20
C CYS A 10 12.18 -5.49 7.54
N ARG A 11 11.92 -5.81 8.80
CA ARG A 11 11.77 -7.20 9.26
C ARG A 11 10.45 -7.47 9.96
N HIS A 12 9.75 -6.42 10.35
CA HIS A 12 8.41 -6.48 10.92
C HIS A 12 7.45 -5.77 9.98
N PHE A 13 6.34 -6.43 9.67
CA PHE A 13 5.44 -5.96 8.62
C PHE A 13 4.01 -5.81 9.11
N TYR A 14 3.37 -4.76 8.61
CA TYR A 14 1.96 -4.45 8.83
C TYR A 14 1.25 -4.32 7.49
N CYS A 15 0.00 -4.81 7.42
CA CYS A 15 -0.84 -4.62 6.24
C CYS A 15 -2.23 -4.14 6.65
N PHE A 16 -2.53 -2.89 6.39
CA PHE A 16 -3.85 -2.30 6.63
C PHE A 16 -4.65 -2.33 5.33
N SER A 17 -5.45 -3.39 5.16
CA SER A 17 -6.24 -3.61 3.95
C SER A 17 -7.55 -2.82 3.98
N GLY A 18 -8.25 -2.79 2.85
CA GLY A 18 -9.61 -2.27 2.75
C GLY A 18 -10.66 -3.27 3.26
N PRO A 19 -11.95 -3.12 2.89
CA PRO A 19 -13.02 -4.02 3.33
C PRO A 19 -12.80 -5.47 2.86
N ASP A 20 -13.15 -6.43 3.68
CA ASP A 20 -12.97 -7.87 3.44
C ASP A 20 -13.83 -8.43 2.28
N ASN A 21 -14.96 -7.77 2.00
CA ASN A 21 -15.85 -8.12 0.90
C ASN A 21 -15.42 -7.54 -0.47
N MET A 22 -14.27 -6.84 -0.54
CA MET A 22 -13.73 -6.26 -1.76
C MET A 22 -12.61 -7.13 -2.32
N PRO A 23 -12.71 -7.64 -3.56
CA PRO A 23 -11.63 -8.44 -4.19
C PRO A 23 -10.28 -7.74 -4.20
N SER A 24 -10.25 -6.41 -4.42
CA SER A 24 -9.01 -5.63 -4.39
C SER A 24 -8.31 -5.67 -3.03
N SER A 25 -9.07 -5.68 -1.92
CA SER A 25 -8.54 -5.77 -0.57
C SER A 25 -7.89 -7.13 -0.31
N THR A 26 -8.63 -8.19 -0.62
CA THR A 26 -8.21 -9.57 -0.37
C THR A 26 -7.03 -9.97 -1.24
N GLU A 27 -7.02 -9.58 -2.52
CA GLU A 27 -5.93 -9.88 -3.44
C GLU A 27 -4.64 -9.12 -3.10
N ARG A 28 -4.73 -7.83 -2.73
CA ARG A 28 -3.56 -7.04 -2.28
C ARG A 28 -2.95 -7.62 -1.02
N LEU A 29 -3.78 -7.94 -0.01
CA LEU A 29 -3.34 -8.57 1.23
C LEU A 29 -2.69 -9.93 0.96
N ARG A 30 -3.37 -10.80 0.19
CA ARG A 30 -2.86 -12.12 -0.17
C ARG A 30 -1.49 -12.05 -0.86
N GLY A 31 -1.36 -11.18 -1.85
CA GLY A 31 -0.10 -11.00 -2.58
C GLY A 31 1.03 -10.48 -1.70
N PHE A 32 0.73 -9.58 -0.76
CA PHE A 32 1.70 -9.07 0.20
C PHE A 32 2.19 -10.18 1.16
N CYS A 33 1.27 -10.88 1.81
CA CYS A 33 1.59 -11.98 2.73
C CYS A 33 2.33 -13.12 2.02
N GLN A 34 1.87 -13.51 0.82
CA GLN A 34 2.54 -14.56 0.04
C GLN A 34 3.99 -14.18 -0.26
N ARG A 35 4.23 -12.95 -0.72
CA ARG A 35 5.60 -12.53 -1.05
C ARG A 35 6.51 -12.44 0.17
N LEU A 36 6.00 -11.98 1.31
CA LEU A 36 6.77 -11.98 2.56
C LEU A 36 7.16 -13.41 2.98
N ARG A 37 6.25 -14.36 2.89
CA ARG A 37 6.52 -15.78 3.19
C ARG A 37 7.60 -16.36 2.26
N GLU A 38 7.55 -16.05 0.96
CA GLU A 38 8.59 -16.45 -0.01
C GLU A 38 9.95 -15.86 0.30
N LEU A 39 10.01 -14.69 0.94
CA LEU A 39 11.23 -14.04 1.41
C LEU A 39 11.73 -14.58 2.76
N GLY A 40 11.02 -15.50 3.38
CA GLY A 40 11.36 -16.07 4.69
C GLY A 40 10.99 -15.16 5.87
N SER A 41 10.07 -14.21 5.68
CA SER A 41 9.54 -13.38 6.75
C SER A 41 8.50 -14.12 7.59
N GLU A 42 8.36 -13.72 8.84
CA GLU A 42 7.17 -14.02 9.64
C GLU A 42 5.91 -13.42 9.02
N GLU A 43 4.75 -13.95 9.42
CA GLU A 43 3.45 -13.43 8.96
C GLU A 43 3.30 -11.96 9.41
N PRO A 44 2.87 -11.04 8.52
CA PRO A 44 2.65 -9.65 8.92
C PRO A 44 1.45 -9.53 9.87
N VAL A 45 1.46 -8.51 10.71
CA VAL A 45 0.24 -8.06 11.40
C VAL A 45 -0.67 -7.43 10.36
N TRP A 46 -1.91 -7.92 10.23
CA TRP A 46 -2.82 -7.39 9.23
C TRP A 46 -4.26 -7.23 9.75
N SER A 47 -4.99 -6.32 9.13
CA SER A 47 -6.40 -6.10 9.44
C SER A 47 -7.18 -5.58 8.24
N TYR A 48 -8.46 -5.95 8.16
CA TYR A 48 -9.42 -5.32 7.27
C TYR A 48 -10.00 -4.05 7.91
N GLY A 49 -10.47 -3.12 7.08
CA GLY A 49 -11.12 -1.89 7.50
C GLY A 49 -11.66 -1.11 6.31
N SER A 50 -12.04 0.14 6.51
CA SER A 50 -12.51 0.99 5.42
C SER A 50 -11.34 1.61 4.64
N TYR A 51 -11.59 1.97 3.37
CA TYR A 51 -10.65 2.74 2.54
C TYR A 51 -10.65 4.24 2.89
N THR A 52 -10.58 4.56 4.17
CA THR A 52 -10.64 5.92 4.70
C THR A 52 -9.38 6.28 5.48
N TYR A 53 -9.12 7.58 5.60
CA TYR A 53 -8.05 8.13 6.42
C TYR A 53 -8.20 7.71 7.89
N ASP A 54 -9.40 7.84 8.47
CA ASP A 54 -9.65 7.50 9.88
C ASP A 54 -9.34 6.02 10.16
N SER A 55 -9.69 5.14 9.22
CA SER A 55 -9.39 3.71 9.35
C SER A 55 -7.88 3.42 9.37
N GLY A 56 -7.08 4.22 8.67
CA GLY A 56 -5.62 4.14 8.73
C GLY A 56 -5.05 4.66 10.02
N LEU A 57 -5.55 5.82 10.47
CA LEU A 57 -5.16 6.48 11.70
C LEU A 57 -5.41 5.56 12.91
N GLU A 58 -6.65 5.14 13.12
CA GLU A 58 -7.05 4.30 14.26
C GLU A 58 -6.31 2.96 14.32
N ARG A 59 -6.07 2.32 13.17
CA ARG A 59 -5.36 1.04 13.14
C ARG A 59 -3.89 1.20 13.50
N MET A 60 -3.24 2.24 13.00
CA MET A 60 -1.84 2.49 13.33
C MET A 60 -1.68 2.93 14.80
N GLU A 61 -2.59 3.73 15.33
CA GLU A 61 -2.59 4.11 16.75
C GLU A 61 -2.62 2.90 17.68
N ARG A 62 -3.42 1.87 17.36
CA ARG A 62 -3.48 0.62 18.16
C ARG A 62 -2.15 -0.14 18.18
N GLU A 63 -1.37 -0.05 17.11
CA GLU A 63 -0.10 -0.75 16.97
C GLU A 63 1.08 0.00 17.58
N LEU A 64 0.97 1.32 17.83
CA LEU A 64 2.09 2.16 18.29
C LEU A 64 2.78 1.63 19.54
N ALA A 65 2.01 1.23 20.54
CA ALA A 65 2.55 0.75 21.82
C ALA A 65 3.25 -0.62 21.72
N GLY A 66 2.91 -1.39 20.68
CA GLY A 66 3.45 -2.73 20.43
C GLY A 66 4.48 -2.79 19.31
N LEU A 67 4.93 -1.65 18.76
CA LEU A 67 5.93 -1.66 17.70
C LEU A 67 7.23 -2.32 18.15
N PRO A 68 7.65 -3.42 17.51
CA PRO A 68 8.85 -4.17 17.88
C PRO A 68 10.09 -3.32 17.62
N GLU A 69 11.22 -3.66 18.24
CA GLU A 69 12.51 -3.05 17.90
C GLU A 69 12.89 -3.34 16.44
N GLY A 70 13.63 -2.42 15.81
CA GLY A 70 14.04 -2.55 14.41
C GLY A 70 13.08 -1.86 13.45
N ARG A 71 13.35 -1.95 12.15
CA ARG A 71 12.61 -1.25 11.11
C ARG A 71 11.33 -2.00 10.73
N CYS A 72 10.22 -1.27 10.69
CA CYS A 72 8.92 -1.78 10.26
C CYS A 72 8.59 -1.36 8.84
N GLY A 73 7.90 -2.24 8.11
CA GLY A 73 7.34 -1.96 6.80
C GLY A 73 5.81 -2.01 6.84
N ILE A 74 5.16 -0.94 6.44
CA ILE A 74 3.70 -0.80 6.50
C ILE A 74 3.16 -0.69 5.07
N PHE A 75 2.33 -1.65 4.68
CA PHE A 75 1.58 -1.60 3.43
C PHE A 75 0.13 -1.25 3.69
N CYS A 76 -0.34 -0.18 3.06
CA CYS A 76 -1.69 0.31 3.15
C CYS A 76 -2.46 0.01 1.87
N GLY A 77 -3.67 -0.54 2.01
CA GLY A 77 -4.51 -0.96 0.90
C GLY A 77 -4.90 0.17 -0.07
N ASN A 78 -4.85 1.43 0.39
CA ASN A 78 -4.90 2.62 -0.45
C ASN A 78 -4.13 3.79 0.20
N ASP A 79 -4.05 4.93 -0.48
CA ASP A 79 -3.30 6.09 -0.02
C ASP A 79 -3.97 6.82 1.17
N LEU A 80 -5.29 6.83 1.25
CA LEU A 80 -5.99 7.44 2.40
C LEU A 80 -5.66 6.70 3.70
N ILE A 81 -5.65 5.37 3.68
CA ILE A 81 -5.17 4.57 4.80
C ILE A 81 -3.71 4.91 5.12
N GLY A 82 -2.87 5.05 4.09
CA GLY A 82 -1.45 5.42 4.25
C GLY A 82 -1.25 6.77 4.91
N MET A 83 -2.04 7.77 4.53
CA MET A 83 -2.00 9.11 5.15
C MET A 83 -2.42 9.08 6.62
N GLY A 84 -3.48 8.36 6.95
CA GLY A 84 -3.89 8.17 8.35
C GLY A 84 -2.79 7.48 9.17
N ALA A 85 -2.18 6.44 8.63
CA ALA A 85 -1.07 5.76 9.29
C ALA A 85 0.16 6.68 9.49
N LEU A 86 0.48 7.52 8.50
CA LEU A 86 1.57 8.51 8.63
C LEU A 86 1.29 9.52 9.75
N ASP A 87 0.07 9.99 9.88
CA ASP A 87 -0.28 10.93 10.93
C ASP A 87 -0.28 10.29 12.33
N ALA A 88 -0.74 9.04 12.46
CA ALA A 88 -0.61 8.29 13.71
C ALA A 88 0.86 8.10 14.12
N LEU A 89 1.73 7.71 13.18
CA LEU A 89 3.17 7.57 13.42
C LEU A 89 3.79 8.91 13.86
N ARG A 90 3.44 10.00 13.20
CA ARG A 90 3.92 11.34 13.54
C ARG A 90 3.47 11.77 14.95
N GLN A 91 2.20 11.56 15.29
CA GLN A 91 1.65 11.84 16.62
C GLN A 91 2.32 10.99 17.71
N GLY A 92 2.65 9.74 17.38
CA GLY A 92 3.41 8.83 18.26
C GLY A 92 4.91 9.12 18.34
N GLY A 93 5.43 10.14 17.60
CA GLY A 93 6.85 10.46 17.58
C GLY A 93 7.73 9.44 16.85
N ILE A 94 7.13 8.60 16.01
CA ILE A 94 7.83 7.55 15.25
C ILE A 94 8.34 8.14 13.93
N SER A 95 9.65 8.03 13.70
CA SER A 95 10.27 8.54 12.48
C SER A 95 9.90 7.73 11.24
N VAL A 96 9.52 8.43 10.17
CA VAL A 96 9.29 7.90 8.83
C VAL A 96 10.28 8.60 7.89
N PRO A 97 11.07 7.89 7.11
CA PRO A 97 11.04 6.44 6.85
C PRO A 97 11.97 5.59 7.73
N ASP A 98 12.70 6.20 8.69
CA ASP A 98 13.83 5.54 9.36
C ASP A 98 13.38 4.38 10.25
N ARG A 99 12.33 4.57 11.02
CA ARG A 99 11.76 3.56 11.91
C ARG A 99 10.64 2.78 11.27
N CYS A 100 9.76 3.45 10.54
CA CYS A 100 8.65 2.86 9.80
C CYS A 100 8.66 3.36 8.37
N ALA A 101 8.73 2.45 7.39
CA ALA A 101 8.53 2.75 5.98
C ALA A 101 7.07 2.49 5.62
N VAL A 102 6.41 3.45 4.97
CA VAL A 102 4.97 3.37 4.62
C VAL A 102 4.79 3.41 3.12
N VAL A 103 3.98 2.50 2.59
CA VAL A 103 3.61 2.43 1.17
C VAL A 103 2.10 2.38 1.04
N GLY A 104 1.54 3.28 0.25
CA GLY A 104 0.15 3.34 -0.15
C GLY A 104 -0.14 2.59 -1.46
N PHE A 105 -1.33 2.80 -1.96
CA PHE A 105 -1.80 2.29 -3.25
C PHE A 105 -2.81 3.27 -3.84
N ASP A 106 -2.82 3.45 -5.16
CA ASP A 106 -3.61 4.27 -6.06
C ASP A 106 -2.86 5.51 -6.57
N ASP A 107 -1.90 6.05 -5.81
CA ASP A 107 -1.11 7.24 -6.15
C ASP A 107 -1.98 8.46 -6.44
N ILE A 108 -2.89 8.75 -5.51
CA ILE A 108 -3.76 9.94 -5.59
C ILE A 108 -2.94 11.23 -5.45
N ALA A 109 -3.46 12.34 -5.96
CA ALA A 109 -2.76 13.63 -5.96
C ALA A 109 -2.28 14.07 -4.57
N GLN A 110 -3.03 13.77 -3.51
CA GLN A 110 -2.69 14.09 -2.13
C GLN A 110 -1.41 13.39 -1.64
N SER A 111 -1.03 12.27 -2.26
CA SER A 111 0.21 11.55 -1.92
C SER A 111 1.47 12.39 -2.19
N GLU A 112 1.39 13.41 -3.06
CA GLU A 112 2.47 14.34 -3.35
C GLU A 112 2.56 15.51 -2.39
N TRP A 113 1.53 15.75 -1.59
CA TRP A 113 1.52 16.88 -0.65
C TRP A 113 2.69 16.80 0.32
N GLU A 114 3.27 17.96 0.63
CA GLU A 114 4.45 18.05 1.49
C GLU A 114 4.23 17.40 2.86
N ALA A 115 2.98 17.46 3.36
CA ALA A 115 2.60 16.84 4.63
C ALA A 115 2.74 15.30 4.62
N TYR A 116 2.62 14.66 3.45
CA TYR A 116 2.61 13.20 3.36
C TYR A 116 3.81 12.63 2.62
N ARG A 117 4.12 13.14 1.42
CA ARG A 117 5.19 12.57 0.59
C ARG A 117 5.16 11.05 0.58
N LEU A 118 3.95 10.49 0.39
CA LEU A 118 3.65 9.07 0.50
C LEU A 118 4.11 8.33 -0.76
N SER A 119 4.99 7.36 -0.59
CA SER A 119 5.33 6.38 -1.63
C SER A 119 4.11 5.48 -1.89
N SER A 120 3.79 5.24 -3.15
CA SER A 120 2.56 4.55 -3.52
C SER A 120 2.73 3.67 -4.76
N MET A 121 1.81 2.75 -4.95
CA MET A 121 1.67 1.99 -6.20
C MET A 121 0.67 2.70 -7.11
N ARG A 122 1.09 2.95 -8.35
CA ARG A 122 0.28 3.63 -9.37
C ARG A 122 -0.25 2.62 -10.39
N PHE A 123 -1.54 2.69 -10.67
CA PHE A 123 -2.15 2.00 -11.81
C PHE A 123 -1.79 2.70 -13.13
N PRO A 124 -1.66 1.96 -14.23
CA PRO A 124 -1.59 2.54 -15.57
C PRO A 124 -3.01 2.90 -16.07
N VAL A 125 -3.58 3.96 -15.49
CA VAL A 125 -5.00 4.35 -15.71
C VAL A 125 -5.28 4.61 -17.18
N GLU A 126 -4.35 5.23 -17.91
CA GLU A 126 -4.50 5.53 -19.34
C GLU A 126 -4.65 4.26 -20.16
N GLU A 127 -3.79 3.25 -19.95
CA GLU A 127 -3.89 1.96 -20.64
C GLU A 127 -5.21 1.22 -20.30
N MET A 128 -5.66 1.34 -19.05
CA MET A 128 -6.93 0.75 -18.62
C MET A 128 -8.12 1.43 -19.31
N ILE A 129 -8.10 2.76 -19.42
CA ILE A 129 -9.12 3.54 -20.11
C ILE A 129 -9.12 3.19 -21.61
N ASP A 130 -7.97 3.12 -22.26
CA ASP A 130 -7.86 2.78 -23.67
C ASP A 130 -8.48 1.41 -23.99
N ILE A 131 -8.21 0.41 -23.17
CA ILE A 131 -8.82 -0.91 -23.32
C ILE A 131 -10.32 -0.85 -23.11
N ALA A 132 -10.80 -0.14 -22.09
CA ALA A 132 -12.22 0.00 -21.82
C ALA A 132 -12.97 0.72 -22.96
N VAL A 133 -12.40 1.81 -23.48
CA VAL A 133 -12.95 2.56 -24.62
C VAL A 133 -12.99 1.68 -25.87
N ASN A 134 -11.90 1.01 -26.20
CA ASN A 134 -11.83 0.12 -27.37
C ASN A 134 -12.82 -1.05 -27.27
N TYR A 135 -13.04 -1.60 -26.07
CA TYR A 135 -14.07 -2.60 -25.85
C TYR A 135 -15.49 -2.07 -26.11
N LEU A 136 -15.77 -0.83 -25.70
CA LEU A 136 -17.09 -0.22 -25.84
C LEU A 136 -17.37 0.27 -27.27
N THR A 137 -16.37 0.78 -27.97
CA THR A 137 -16.52 1.47 -29.27
C THR A 137 -16.03 0.69 -30.48
N GLY A 138 -15.25 -0.36 -30.27
CA GLY A 138 -14.55 -1.08 -31.33
C GLY A 138 -14.78 -2.59 -31.33
N ASP A 139 -13.71 -3.33 -31.41
CA ASP A 139 -13.67 -4.79 -31.50
C ASP A 139 -13.81 -5.45 -30.12
N ARG A 140 -15.05 -5.73 -29.72
CA ARG A 140 -15.34 -6.36 -28.42
C ARG A 140 -14.67 -7.72 -28.25
N GLU A 141 -14.53 -8.52 -29.33
CA GLU A 141 -13.90 -9.83 -29.24
C GLU A 141 -12.42 -9.71 -28.90
N ARG A 142 -11.71 -8.75 -29.48
CA ARG A 142 -10.30 -8.49 -29.25
C ARG A 142 -9.98 -8.04 -27.83
N TYR A 143 -10.87 -7.25 -27.22
CA TYR A 143 -10.67 -6.66 -25.90
C TYR A 143 -11.50 -7.30 -24.78
N ALA A 144 -12.21 -8.37 -25.09
CA ALA A 144 -12.93 -9.15 -24.08
C ALA A 144 -11.96 -9.95 -23.20
N GLY A 145 -12.34 -10.17 -21.94
CA GLY A 145 -11.60 -11.02 -21.01
C GLY A 145 -11.00 -10.28 -19.82
N CYS A 146 -10.10 -10.96 -19.11
CA CYS A 146 -9.44 -10.43 -17.94
C CYS A 146 -8.08 -9.82 -18.35
N HIS A 147 -7.95 -8.52 -18.20
CA HIS A 147 -6.70 -7.80 -18.44
C HIS A 147 -5.97 -7.56 -17.11
N ARG A 148 -4.68 -7.86 -17.08
CA ARG A 148 -3.80 -7.61 -15.93
C ARG A 148 -2.80 -6.53 -16.29
N PHE A 149 -2.74 -5.49 -15.48
CA PHE A 149 -1.85 -4.36 -15.68
C PHE A 149 -0.78 -4.32 -14.59
N PRO A 150 0.50 -4.17 -14.95
CA PRO A 150 1.54 -3.99 -13.96
C PRO A 150 1.42 -2.61 -13.33
N CYS A 151 1.36 -2.55 -11.99
CA CYS A 151 1.44 -1.29 -11.27
C CYS A 151 2.89 -0.82 -11.16
N SER A 152 3.14 0.47 -11.28
CA SER A 152 4.43 1.09 -11.04
C SER A 152 4.56 1.58 -9.59
N PHE A 153 5.79 1.58 -9.07
CA PHE A 153 6.07 2.13 -7.75
C PHE A 153 6.54 3.58 -7.86
N VAL A 154 5.80 4.48 -7.25
CA VAL A 154 6.14 5.90 -7.14
C VAL A 154 6.79 6.12 -5.78
N ARG A 155 8.11 6.35 -5.79
CA ARG A 155 8.89 6.60 -4.57
C ARG A 155 8.74 8.05 -4.12
N ARG A 156 8.52 8.25 -2.82
CA ARG A 156 8.55 9.52 -2.12
C ARG A 156 9.26 9.38 -0.77
N GLN A 157 9.04 10.31 0.16
CA GLN A 157 9.79 10.36 1.42
C GLN A 157 9.35 9.32 2.47
N SER A 158 8.18 8.71 2.33
CA SER A 158 7.71 7.70 3.28
C SER A 158 8.43 6.34 3.18
N THR A 159 9.34 6.19 2.20
CA THR A 159 10.25 5.05 2.08
C THR A 159 11.68 5.54 1.87
N PRO A 160 12.71 4.81 2.39
CA PRO A 160 14.10 5.18 2.19
C PRO A 160 14.49 5.24 0.72
N GLY A 161 15.53 6.04 0.42
CA GLY A 161 16.22 5.98 -0.86
C GLY A 161 17.02 4.69 -1.00
N ILE A 162 16.89 4.03 -2.14
CA ILE A 162 17.89 3.09 -2.67
C ILE A 162 18.50 3.74 -3.89
#